data_9ca25adf6bcdcf6ab79a8a7cd1a85bfe
#
_entry.id   9ca25adf6bcdcf6ab79a8a7cd1a85bfe
#
_cell.length_a   1.000
_cell.length_b   1.000
_cell.length_c   1.000
_cell.angle_alpha   90.00
_cell.angle_beta   90.00
_cell.angle_gamma   90.00
#
_symmetry.space_group_name_H-M   'P 1'
#
loop_
_entity.id
_entity.type
_entity.pdbx_description
1 polymer ?
#
loop_
_entity_poly.entity_id
_entity_poly.type
_entity_poly.pdbx_seq_one_letter_code
_entity_poly.pdbx_strand_id
1 'polypeptide(L)'
;MASSAPADLQVIAMHGWAGDGANWTPWREVCGPLGWRWSCGERGYGSRTPFSPAWEGAGRRVVIGHSMGPHLLDPAVLAGANAVVLLAGFGRFVPPGAEGRRVRAALAAMAAQLAEGPSDAETALRTQTLLRRFLVEAASPDPAELLPPGPADQPVGAEGRERLRHDLALLERSEGLPAGFPTDARVLIVEAEADHIVGPQARALLRQALPQADVVSLPGAGHCLLRSPVMAPVLEWLQGLGAA
;
A
#
# COMPACT_ATOMS: atom_id res chain seq x y z
N MET A 1 -32.23 8.12 -5.34
CA MET A 1 -32.16 6.91 -6.19
C MET A 1 -30.83 6.24 -5.85
N ALA A 2 -30.85 5.04 -5.28
CA ALA A 2 -29.64 4.29 -4.99
C ALA A 2 -29.00 3.90 -6.34
N SER A 3 -27.83 4.46 -6.65
CA SER A 3 -27.02 4.02 -7.78
C SER A 3 -26.63 2.57 -7.51
N SER A 4 -27.12 1.63 -8.34
CA SER A 4 -26.69 0.25 -8.22
C SER A 4 -25.20 0.17 -8.54
N ALA A 5 -24.41 -0.35 -7.58
CA ALA A 5 -23.01 -0.63 -7.82
C ALA A 5 -22.84 -1.46 -9.11
N PRO A 6 -21.78 -1.24 -9.91
CA PRO A 6 -21.55 -2.05 -11.09
C PRO A 6 -21.44 -3.52 -10.69
N ALA A 7 -22.30 -4.35 -11.23
CA ALA A 7 -22.46 -5.76 -10.83
C ALA A 7 -21.28 -6.66 -11.19
N ASP A 8 -20.30 -6.17 -11.96
CA ASP A 8 -19.14 -6.94 -12.42
C ASP A 8 -17.83 -6.17 -12.21
N LEU A 9 -17.49 -5.93 -10.94
CA LEU A 9 -16.28 -5.24 -10.57
C LEU A 9 -15.23 -6.24 -10.06
N GLN A 10 -14.03 -6.17 -10.62
CA GLN A 10 -12.87 -6.92 -10.16
C GLN A 10 -11.94 -5.98 -9.40
N VAL A 11 -11.59 -6.34 -8.19
CA VAL A 11 -10.63 -5.59 -7.36
C VAL A 11 -9.36 -6.42 -7.19
N ILE A 12 -8.23 -5.83 -7.56
CA ILE A 12 -6.92 -6.30 -7.15
C ILE A 12 -6.39 -5.34 -6.09
N ALA A 13 -6.13 -5.86 -4.90
CA ALA A 13 -5.58 -5.09 -3.80
C ALA A 13 -4.13 -5.49 -3.51
N MET A 14 -3.27 -4.51 -3.18
CA MET A 14 -1.87 -4.76 -2.84
C MET A 14 -1.45 -3.94 -1.62
N HIS A 15 -0.90 -4.64 -0.62
CA HIS A 15 -0.38 -4.05 0.61
C HIS A 15 0.96 -3.34 0.38
N GLY A 16 1.36 -2.49 1.34
CA GLY A 16 2.65 -1.81 1.36
C GLY A 16 3.78 -2.63 2.01
N TRP A 17 4.92 -1.98 2.25
CA TRP A 17 6.06 -2.57 2.93
C TRP A 17 5.69 -3.01 4.35
N ALA A 18 6.20 -4.18 4.76
CA ALA A 18 5.89 -4.83 6.04
C ALA A 18 4.41 -5.22 6.26
N GLY A 19 3.54 -5.07 5.26
CA GLY A 19 2.16 -5.57 5.30
C GLY A 19 2.03 -6.99 4.79
N ASP A 20 0.80 -7.50 4.80
CA ASP A 20 0.41 -8.76 4.16
C ASP A 20 -1.04 -8.72 3.66
N GLY A 21 -1.48 -9.79 2.99
CA GLY A 21 -2.82 -9.89 2.41
C GLY A 21 -3.95 -9.88 3.44
N ALA A 22 -3.68 -10.15 4.72
CA ALA A 22 -4.69 -10.13 5.78
C ALA A 22 -5.22 -8.71 6.05
N ASN A 23 -4.43 -7.69 5.76
CA ASN A 23 -4.83 -6.29 5.90
C ASN A 23 -6.09 -5.95 5.08
N TRP A 24 -6.39 -6.76 4.06
CA TRP A 24 -7.54 -6.57 3.18
C TRP A 24 -8.80 -7.34 3.63
N THR A 25 -8.73 -8.11 4.72
CA THR A 25 -9.88 -8.89 5.21
C THR A 25 -11.13 -8.01 5.47
N PRO A 26 -11.04 -6.86 6.16
CA PRO A 26 -12.21 -6.00 6.38
C PRO A 26 -12.83 -5.48 5.07
N TRP A 27 -12.00 -5.18 4.06
CA TRP A 27 -12.46 -4.74 2.75
C TRP A 27 -13.23 -5.85 2.02
N ARG A 28 -12.71 -7.08 2.07
CA ARG A 28 -13.37 -8.24 1.45
C ARG A 28 -14.72 -8.53 2.07
N GLU A 29 -14.82 -8.40 3.39
CA GLU A 29 -16.08 -8.59 4.12
C GLU A 29 -17.15 -7.58 3.71
N VAL A 30 -16.77 -6.31 3.52
CA VAL A 30 -17.67 -5.25 3.08
C VAL A 30 -18.00 -5.36 1.59
N CYS A 31 -17.05 -5.73 0.75
CA CYS A 31 -17.23 -5.81 -0.71
C CYS A 31 -17.92 -7.12 -1.15
N GLY A 32 -17.80 -8.20 -0.38
CA GLY A 32 -18.39 -9.50 -0.71
C GLY A 32 -19.90 -9.44 -0.99
N PRO A 33 -20.71 -8.83 -0.14
CA PRO A 33 -22.15 -8.65 -0.37
C PRO A 33 -22.50 -7.82 -1.61
N LEU A 34 -21.54 -7.03 -2.14
CA LEU A 34 -21.71 -6.25 -3.36
C LEU A 34 -21.49 -7.09 -4.64
N GLY A 35 -21.10 -8.37 -4.49
CA GLY A 35 -20.81 -9.26 -5.61
C GLY A 35 -19.48 -8.97 -6.33
N TRP A 36 -18.61 -8.16 -5.75
CA TRP A 36 -17.32 -7.84 -6.36
C TRP A 36 -16.32 -8.99 -6.23
N ARG A 37 -15.62 -9.29 -7.32
CA ARG A 37 -14.52 -10.26 -7.30
C ARG A 37 -13.28 -9.59 -6.71
N TRP A 38 -12.68 -10.23 -5.70
CA TRP A 38 -11.57 -9.64 -4.96
C TRP A 38 -10.37 -10.57 -4.92
N SER A 39 -9.21 -10.07 -5.35
CA SER A 39 -7.92 -10.74 -5.26
C SER A 39 -6.91 -9.85 -4.53
N CYS A 40 -6.10 -10.43 -3.64
CA CYS A 40 -5.06 -9.71 -2.91
C CYS A 40 -3.69 -10.21 -3.31
N GLY A 41 -2.81 -9.31 -3.72
CA GLY A 41 -1.39 -9.61 -3.85
C GLY A 41 -0.75 -9.88 -2.48
N GLU A 42 0.24 -10.77 -2.47
CA GLU A 42 1.00 -11.14 -1.28
C GLU A 42 2.50 -11.10 -1.59
N ARG A 43 3.24 -10.30 -0.86
CA ARG A 43 4.67 -10.15 -1.05
C ARG A 43 5.48 -11.26 -0.38
N GLY A 44 4.92 -11.89 0.66
CA GLY A 44 5.56 -12.97 1.39
C GLY A 44 6.70 -12.50 2.30
N TYR A 45 6.50 -11.40 3.01
CA TYR A 45 7.47 -10.95 4.02
C TYR A 45 7.50 -11.87 5.23
N GLY A 46 6.33 -12.40 5.63
CA GLY A 46 6.18 -13.34 6.74
C GLY A 46 6.02 -14.79 6.25
N SER A 47 5.12 -15.53 6.89
CA SER A 47 4.86 -16.96 6.60
C SER A 47 3.94 -17.20 5.40
N ARG A 48 3.32 -16.16 4.85
CA ARG A 48 2.42 -16.31 3.70
C ARG A 48 3.21 -16.54 2.43
N THR A 49 2.71 -17.42 1.57
CA THR A 49 3.29 -17.66 0.25
C THR A 49 3.08 -16.44 -0.64
N PRO A 50 4.13 -15.97 -1.33
CA PRO A 50 3.99 -14.89 -2.32
C PRO A 50 2.94 -15.22 -3.37
N PHE A 51 2.13 -14.23 -3.73
CA PHE A 51 1.09 -14.36 -4.74
C PHE A 51 0.98 -13.08 -5.56
N SER A 52 1.08 -13.23 -6.87
CA SER A 52 0.87 -12.15 -7.84
C SER A 52 -0.52 -12.31 -8.45
N PRO A 53 -1.46 -11.39 -8.17
CA PRO A 53 -2.81 -11.47 -8.71
C PRO A 53 -2.81 -11.16 -10.21
N ALA A 54 -3.81 -11.69 -10.93
CA ALA A 54 -4.07 -11.41 -12.33
C ALA A 54 -5.55 -11.13 -12.55
N TRP A 55 -5.89 -10.44 -13.63
CA TRP A 55 -7.28 -10.19 -14.01
C TRP A 55 -7.92 -11.47 -14.58
N GLU A 56 -9.16 -11.71 -14.17
CA GLU A 56 -9.94 -12.89 -14.60
C GLU A 56 -11.14 -12.44 -15.44
N GLY A 57 -11.16 -12.86 -16.71
CA GLY A 57 -12.30 -12.60 -17.60
C GLY A 57 -12.60 -11.13 -17.86
N ALA A 58 -13.88 -10.84 -18.15
CA ALA A 58 -14.39 -9.50 -18.39
C ALA A 58 -14.81 -8.80 -17.08
N GLY A 59 -15.08 -7.50 -17.15
CA GLY A 59 -15.54 -6.67 -16.04
C GLY A 59 -14.69 -5.42 -15.85
N ARG A 60 -15.19 -4.51 -15.02
CA ARG A 60 -14.47 -3.30 -14.66
C ARG A 60 -13.35 -3.65 -13.64
N ARG A 61 -12.15 -3.23 -13.94
CA ARG A 61 -10.92 -3.58 -13.22
C ARG A 61 -10.45 -2.42 -12.35
N VAL A 62 -10.34 -2.67 -11.05
CA VAL A 62 -9.90 -1.68 -10.07
C VAL A 62 -8.67 -2.19 -9.32
N VAL A 63 -7.63 -1.38 -9.27
CA VAL A 63 -6.51 -1.59 -8.36
C VAL A 63 -6.71 -0.74 -7.11
N ILE A 64 -6.55 -1.33 -5.92
CA ILE A 64 -6.46 -0.61 -4.64
C ILE A 64 -5.09 -0.89 -4.06
N GLY A 65 -4.23 0.11 -4.01
CA GLY A 65 -2.87 -0.02 -3.47
C GLY A 65 -2.67 0.81 -2.22
N HIS A 66 -2.13 0.19 -1.16
CA HIS A 66 -1.71 0.91 0.04
C HIS A 66 -0.21 1.19 -0.02
N SER A 67 0.19 2.44 0.21
CA SER A 67 1.59 2.84 0.28
C SER A 67 2.34 2.47 -1.01
N MET A 68 3.39 1.63 -0.92
CA MET A 68 4.12 1.14 -2.08
C MET A 68 3.40 0.02 -2.87
N GLY A 69 2.22 -0.41 -2.45
CA GLY A 69 1.50 -1.52 -3.09
C GLY A 69 1.44 -1.45 -4.61
N PRO A 70 1.09 -0.31 -5.23
CA PRO A 70 1.08 -0.18 -6.68
C PRO A 70 2.44 -0.44 -7.34
N HIS A 71 3.56 -0.14 -6.67
CA HIS A 71 4.92 -0.40 -7.14
C HIS A 71 5.33 -1.88 -7.04
N LEU A 72 4.57 -2.70 -6.31
CA LEU A 72 4.80 -4.14 -6.13
C LEU A 72 3.99 -5.00 -7.10
N LEU A 73 3.02 -4.41 -7.80
CA LEU A 73 2.22 -5.11 -8.79
C LEU A 73 3.00 -5.31 -10.10
N ASP A 74 2.65 -6.38 -10.81
CA ASP A 74 3.10 -6.54 -12.20
C ASP A 74 2.62 -5.34 -13.04
N PRO A 75 3.50 -4.72 -13.83
CA PRO A 75 3.12 -3.59 -14.69
C PRO A 75 1.94 -3.88 -15.62
N ALA A 76 1.79 -5.12 -16.09
CA ALA A 76 0.68 -5.50 -16.96
C ALA A 76 -0.66 -5.56 -16.19
N VAL A 77 -0.63 -5.93 -14.92
CA VAL A 77 -1.82 -5.89 -14.04
C VAL A 77 -2.24 -4.45 -13.83
N LEU A 78 -1.29 -3.58 -13.51
CA LEU A 78 -1.59 -2.16 -13.27
C LEU A 78 -2.10 -1.48 -14.56
N ALA A 79 -1.47 -1.73 -15.69
CA ALA A 79 -1.88 -1.18 -16.99
C ALA A 79 -3.29 -1.63 -17.43
N GLY A 80 -3.74 -2.80 -16.96
CA GLY A 80 -5.08 -3.30 -17.23
C GLY A 80 -6.20 -2.70 -16.38
N ALA A 81 -5.89 -1.80 -15.42
CA ALA A 81 -6.89 -1.22 -14.54
C ALA A 81 -7.67 -0.07 -15.23
N ASN A 82 -8.99 -0.06 -15.03
CA ASN A 82 -9.86 1.06 -15.44
C ASN A 82 -9.94 2.16 -14.38
N ALA A 83 -9.64 1.80 -13.13
CA ALA A 83 -9.58 2.73 -12.02
C ALA A 83 -8.50 2.31 -11.02
N VAL A 84 -7.89 3.30 -10.34
CA VAL A 84 -6.84 3.09 -9.34
C VAL A 84 -7.16 3.89 -8.08
N VAL A 85 -7.13 3.22 -6.94
CA VAL A 85 -7.23 3.85 -5.62
C VAL A 85 -5.86 3.78 -4.93
N LEU A 86 -5.32 4.92 -4.57
CA LEU A 86 -4.04 5.07 -3.91
C LEU A 86 -4.29 5.46 -2.44
N LEU A 87 -4.16 4.50 -1.53
CA LEU A 87 -4.30 4.71 -0.09
C LEU A 87 -2.94 5.05 0.51
N ALA A 88 -2.75 6.26 1.04
CA ALA A 88 -1.47 6.76 1.57
C ALA A 88 -0.30 6.48 0.58
N GLY A 89 -0.56 6.62 -0.72
CA GLY A 89 0.35 6.27 -1.80
C GLY A 89 1.33 7.39 -2.14
N PHE A 90 2.25 7.07 -3.04
CA PHE A 90 3.23 7.99 -3.60
C PHE A 90 3.58 7.59 -5.04
N GLY A 91 4.07 8.54 -5.84
CA GLY A 91 4.79 8.26 -7.07
C GLY A 91 6.29 8.15 -6.78
N ARG A 92 6.86 9.23 -6.24
CA ARG A 92 8.24 9.30 -5.78
C ARG A 92 8.29 9.31 -4.25
N PHE A 93 8.89 8.26 -3.65
CA PHE A 93 8.96 8.16 -2.19
C PHE A 93 10.02 9.08 -1.58
N VAL A 94 11.19 9.15 -2.20
CA VAL A 94 12.30 9.99 -1.74
C VAL A 94 12.26 11.34 -2.46
N PRO A 95 11.77 12.42 -1.80
CA PRO A 95 11.67 13.72 -2.43
C PRO A 95 13.07 14.33 -2.66
N PRO A 96 13.21 15.37 -3.50
CA PRO A 96 14.49 16.07 -3.66
C PRO A 96 14.88 16.86 -2.40
N GLY A 97 16.15 17.23 -2.30
CA GLY A 97 16.66 18.13 -1.28
C GLY A 97 16.96 17.50 0.07
N ALA A 98 16.83 18.28 1.14
CA ALA A 98 17.25 17.89 2.48
C ALA A 98 16.37 16.78 3.09
N GLU A 99 15.07 16.83 2.85
CA GLU A 99 14.13 15.79 3.28
C GLU A 99 14.50 14.45 2.67
N GLY A 100 14.75 14.40 1.34
CA GLY A 100 15.15 13.16 0.68
C GLY A 100 16.46 12.58 1.19
N ARG A 101 17.43 13.41 1.60
CA ARG A 101 18.66 12.89 2.23
C ARG A 101 18.36 12.19 3.56
N ARG A 102 17.45 12.74 4.37
CA ARG A 102 17.03 12.11 5.64
C ARG A 102 16.30 10.80 5.39
N VAL A 103 15.39 10.77 4.41
CA VAL A 103 14.66 9.55 4.02
C VAL A 103 15.63 8.46 3.55
N ARG A 104 16.60 8.78 2.67
CA ARG A 104 17.62 7.81 2.24
C ARG A 104 18.43 7.26 3.40
N ALA A 105 18.85 8.12 4.33
CA ALA A 105 19.60 7.67 5.50
C ALA A 105 18.77 6.72 6.38
N ALA A 106 17.46 6.99 6.54
CA ALA A 106 16.55 6.11 7.25
C ALA A 106 16.39 4.76 6.54
N LEU A 107 16.15 4.76 5.22
CA LEU A 107 16.04 3.52 4.42
C LEU A 107 17.32 2.69 4.51
N ALA A 108 18.50 3.30 4.41
CA ALA A 108 19.79 2.63 4.54
C ALA A 108 19.96 2.01 5.94
N ALA A 109 19.58 2.73 7.00
CA ALA A 109 19.62 2.21 8.37
C ALA A 109 18.67 1.04 8.59
N MET A 110 17.47 1.07 7.98
CA MET A 110 16.53 -0.05 8.01
C MET A 110 17.09 -1.27 7.25
N ALA A 111 17.64 -1.07 6.05
CA ALA A 111 18.25 -2.12 5.25
C ALA A 111 19.42 -2.81 5.97
N ALA A 112 20.23 -2.05 6.70
CA ALA A 112 21.34 -2.59 7.51
C ALA A 112 20.82 -3.50 8.65
N GLN A 113 19.66 -3.19 9.25
CA GLN A 113 19.05 -4.02 10.30
C GLN A 113 18.47 -5.35 9.77
N LEU A 114 18.19 -5.42 8.46
CA LEU A 114 17.70 -6.63 7.79
C LEU A 114 18.83 -7.52 7.27
N ALA A 115 20.09 -7.06 7.30
CA ALA A 115 21.24 -7.86 6.90
C ALA A 115 21.45 -9.05 7.86
N GLU A 116 22.13 -10.08 7.37
CA GLU A 116 22.51 -11.22 8.21
C GLU A 116 23.34 -10.76 9.42
N GLY A 117 23.07 -11.36 10.56
CA GLY A 117 23.78 -11.12 11.82
C GLY A 117 24.64 -12.31 12.22
N PRO A 118 25.29 -12.23 13.40
CA PRO A 118 26.14 -13.29 13.91
C PRO A 118 25.43 -14.62 14.17
N SER A 119 24.12 -14.57 14.38
CA SER A 119 23.26 -15.77 14.55
C SER A 119 21.85 -15.54 13.99
N ASP A 120 21.15 -16.63 13.66
CA ASP A 120 19.76 -16.58 13.19
C ASP A 120 18.82 -15.97 14.22
N ALA A 121 19.02 -16.28 15.50
CA ALA A 121 18.20 -15.76 16.60
C ALA A 121 18.36 -14.24 16.74
N GLU A 122 19.60 -13.72 16.68
CA GLU A 122 19.86 -12.28 16.74
C GLU A 122 19.31 -11.56 15.53
N THR A 123 19.47 -12.14 14.35
CA THR A 123 18.93 -11.61 13.09
C THR A 123 17.39 -11.55 13.12
N ALA A 124 16.73 -12.60 13.61
CA ALA A 124 15.29 -12.65 13.76
C ALA A 124 14.78 -11.59 14.75
N LEU A 125 15.41 -11.47 15.91
CA LEU A 125 15.04 -10.46 16.92
C LEU A 125 15.20 -9.04 16.39
N ARG A 126 16.31 -8.74 15.70
CA ARG A 126 16.57 -7.44 15.10
C ARG A 126 15.55 -7.09 14.03
N THR A 127 15.23 -8.05 13.15
CA THR A 127 14.20 -7.90 12.11
C THR A 127 12.85 -7.60 12.74
N GLN A 128 12.43 -8.37 13.73
CA GLN A 128 11.14 -8.18 14.40
C GLN A 128 11.08 -6.83 15.14
N THR A 129 12.16 -6.43 15.78
CA THR A 129 12.26 -5.11 16.43
C THR A 129 12.12 -3.98 15.43
N LEU A 130 12.78 -4.08 14.28
CA LEU A 130 12.65 -3.11 13.19
C LEU A 130 11.20 -2.99 12.71
N LEU A 131 10.56 -4.13 12.40
CA LEU A 131 9.19 -4.13 11.90
C LEU A 131 8.21 -3.53 12.91
N ARG A 132 8.32 -3.88 14.19
CA ARG A 132 7.47 -3.30 15.25
C ARG A 132 7.66 -1.79 15.36
N ARG A 133 8.90 -1.30 15.34
CA ARG A 133 9.17 0.14 15.36
C ARG A 133 8.57 0.86 14.15
N PHE A 134 8.71 0.28 12.97
CA PHE A 134 8.09 0.82 11.76
C PHE A 134 6.56 0.87 11.89
N LEU A 135 5.93 -0.19 12.38
CA LEU A 135 4.46 -0.22 12.55
C LEU A 135 3.96 0.80 13.57
N VAL A 136 4.70 1.03 14.66
CA VAL A 136 4.37 2.11 15.62
C VAL A 136 4.37 3.47 14.93
N GLU A 137 5.36 3.75 14.11
CA GLU A 137 5.45 5.00 13.37
C GLU A 137 4.35 5.11 12.29
N ALA A 138 4.09 4.02 11.57
CA ALA A 138 3.08 3.97 10.52
C ALA A 138 1.64 4.04 11.08
N ALA A 139 1.38 3.49 12.25
CA ALA A 139 0.08 3.57 12.91
C ALA A 139 -0.17 4.96 13.50
N SER A 140 0.89 5.67 13.95
CA SER A 140 0.76 6.98 14.60
C SER A 140 -0.16 7.94 13.81
N PRO A 141 -1.06 8.66 14.50
CA PRO A 141 -1.20 8.85 15.94
C PRO A 141 -2.00 7.75 16.67
N ASP A 142 -2.42 6.70 15.98
CA ASP A 142 -3.13 5.57 16.57
C ASP A 142 -2.14 4.60 17.23
N PRO A 143 -2.59 3.83 18.25
CA PRO A 143 -1.78 2.77 18.82
C PRO A 143 -1.60 1.62 17.82
N ALA A 144 -0.37 1.09 17.72
CA ALA A 144 -0.04 0.01 16.78
C ALA A 144 -0.76 -1.31 17.10
N GLU A 145 -1.27 -1.47 18.31
CA GLU A 145 -2.07 -2.62 18.77
C GLU A 145 -3.40 -2.76 18.05
N LEU A 146 -3.86 -1.71 17.37
CA LEU A 146 -5.06 -1.74 16.52
C LEU A 146 -4.79 -2.38 15.15
N LEU A 147 -3.52 -2.56 14.77
CA LEU A 147 -3.18 -3.23 13.53
C LEU A 147 -3.49 -4.72 13.61
N PRO A 148 -3.98 -5.32 12.52
CA PRO A 148 -4.12 -6.76 12.46
C PRO A 148 -2.74 -7.44 12.57
N PRO A 149 -2.67 -8.66 13.13
CA PRO A 149 -1.42 -9.43 13.16
C PRO A 149 -0.82 -9.58 11.75
N GLY A 150 0.50 -9.40 11.66
CA GLY A 150 1.21 -9.41 10.39
C GLY A 150 2.66 -9.91 10.49
N PRO A 151 3.53 -9.57 9.54
CA PRO A 151 4.93 -10.00 9.53
C PRO A 151 5.74 -9.62 10.78
N ALA A 152 5.37 -8.56 11.50
CA ALA A 152 6.03 -8.16 12.74
C ALA A 152 5.73 -9.09 13.94
N ASP A 153 4.69 -9.92 13.86
CA ASP A 153 4.22 -10.78 14.95
C ASP A 153 4.67 -12.24 14.81
N GLN A 154 5.45 -12.53 13.77
CA GLN A 154 5.92 -13.87 13.44
C GLN A 154 7.39 -13.86 13.02
N PRO A 155 8.09 -15.00 13.06
CA PRO A 155 9.45 -15.09 12.55
C PRO A 155 9.50 -14.77 11.04
N VAL A 156 10.41 -13.90 10.66
CA VAL A 156 10.69 -13.58 9.26
C VAL A 156 11.92 -14.37 8.80
N GLY A 157 11.72 -15.29 7.87
CA GLY A 157 12.79 -16.11 7.31
C GLY A 157 13.75 -15.33 6.39
N ALA A 158 14.80 -15.97 5.93
CA ALA A 158 15.82 -15.34 5.06
C ALA A 158 15.21 -14.73 3.79
N GLU A 159 14.33 -15.45 3.12
CA GLU A 159 13.64 -14.95 1.92
C GLU A 159 12.75 -13.74 2.21
N GLY A 160 12.02 -13.74 3.34
CA GLY A 160 11.20 -12.60 3.74
C GLY A 160 12.06 -11.35 4.02
N ARG A 161 13.20 -11.52 4.69
CA ARG A 161 14.17 -10.44 4.93
C ARG A 161 14.75 -9.89 3.62
N GLU A 162 15.08 -10.77 2.69
CA GLU A 162 15.60 -10.33 1.38
C GLU A 162 14.54 -9.55 0.59
N ARG A 163 13.28 -9.98 0.61
CA ARG A 163 12.16 -9.21 0.00
C ARG A 163 12.00 -7.85 0.68
N LEU A 164 12.05 -7.79 2.01
CA LEU A 164 12.00 -6.52 2.75
C LEU A 164 13.14 -5.57 2.34
N ARG A 165 14.36 -6.08 2.21
CA ARG A 165 15.53 -5.28 1.75
C ARG A 165 15.40 -4.82 0.31
N HIS A 166 14.99 -5.73 -0.58
CA HIS A 166 14.76 -5.42 -1.98
C HIS A 166 13.75 -4.28 -2.13
N ASP A 167 12.67 -4.34 -1.37
CA ASP A 167 11.58 -3.37 -1.47
C ASP A 167 11.94 -2.02 -0.81
N LEU A 168 12.80 -1.98 0.21
CA LEU A 168 13.42 -0.72 0.67
C LEU A 168 14.27 -0.06 -0.43
N ALA A 169 15.03 -0.86 -1.18
CA ALA A 169 15.77 -0.35 -2.32
C ALA A 169 14.85 0.10 -3.48
N LEU A 170 13.68 -0.52 -3.64
CA LEU A 170 12.67 -0.06 -4.60
C LEU A 170 12.08 1.30 -4.17
N LEU A 171 11.78 1.49 -2.87
CA LEU A 171 11.36 2.78 -2.34
C LEU A 171 12.38 3.89 -2.65
N GLU A 172 13.66 3.62 -2.41
CA GLU A 172 14.73 4.58 -2.67
C GLU A 172 14.82 4.97 -4.16
N ARG A 173 14.62 4.00 -5.05
CA ARG A 173 14.72 4.19 -6.51
C ARG A 173 13.43 4.69 -7.17
N SER A 174 12.32 4.79 -6.44
CA SER A 174 11.07 5.28 -7.02
C SER A 174 11.19 6.74 -7.44
N GLU A 175 11.07 7.04 -8.73
CA GLU A 175 11.24 8.40 -9.28
C GLU A 175 9.94 9.01 -9.82
N GLY A 176 8.87 8.22 -9.90
CA GLY A 176 7.57 8.62 -10.43
C GLY A 176 6.50 7.56 -10.17
N LEU A 177 5.42 7.62 -10.93
CA LEU A 177 4.38 6.60 -10.88
C LEU A 177 4.95 5.22 -11.21
N PRO A 178 4.39 4.12 -10.66
CA PRO A 178 4.87 2.79 -10.93
C PRO A 178 4.77 2.44 -12.42
N ALA A 179 5.65 1.56 -12.88
CA ALA A 179 5.64 1.09 -14.26
C ALA A 179 4.26 0.49 -14.60
N GLY A 180 3.75 0.80 -15.79
CA GLY A 180 2.43 0.35 -16.22
C GLY A 180 1.26 1.14 -15.59
N PHE A 181 1.50 2.25 -14.90
CA PHE A 181 0.40 3.07 -14.37
C PHE A 181 -0.51 3.53 -15.52
N PRO A 182 -1.83 3.24 -15.46
CA PRO A 182 -2.74 3.52 -16.56
C PRO A 182 -3.06 5.02 -16.65
N THR A 183 -2.68 5.65 -17.75
CA THR A 183 -2.86 7.10 -17.97
C THR A 183 -4.32 7.53 -18.10
N ASP A 184 -5.17 6.62 -18.59
CA ASP A 184 -6.59 6.89 -18.88
C ASP A 184 -7.53 6.40 -17.77
N ALA A 185 -6.97 5.77 -16.73
CA ALA A 185 -7.77 5.30 -15.60
C ALA A 185 -8.27 6.46 -14.74
N ARG A 186 -9.47 6.30 -14.18
CA ARG A 186 -9.90 7.17 -13.09
C ARG A 186 -9.06 6.89 -11.85
N VAL A 187 -8.62 7.93 -11.16
CA VAL A 187 -7.75 7.80 -9.98
C VAL A 187 -8.38 8.47 -8.77
N LEU A 188 -8.38 7.75 -7.64
CA LEU A 188 -8.66 8.30 -6.33
C LEU A 188 -7.39 8.27 -5.48
N ILE A 189 -6.98 9.41 -4.96
CA ILE A 189 -5.93 9.53 -3.96
C ILE A 189 -6.57 9.73 -2.59
N VAL A 190 -6.28 8.84 -1.65
CA VAL A 190 -6.69 9.00 -0.25
C VAL A 190 -5.45 9.30 0.58
N GLU A 191 -5.38 10.52 1.11
CA GLU A 191 -4.26 11.00 1.90
C GLU A 191 -4.58 10.99 3.39
N ALA A 192 -3.62 10.57 4.20
CA ALA A 192 -3.64 10.69 5.65
C ALA A 192 -2.91 11.97 6.06
N GLU A 193 -3.57 12.91 6.76
CA GLU A 193 -2.94 14.19 7.07
C GLU A 193 -1.80 14.09 8.08
N ALA A 194 -1.89 13.14 9.03
CA ALA A 194 -0.86 12.84 10.01
C ALA A 194 0.09 11.71 9.59
N ASP A 195 0.23 11.46 8.28
CA ASP A 195 1.15 10.45 7.73
C ASP A 195 2.62 10.87 7.93
N HIS A 196 3.35 10.10 8.74
CA HIS A 196 4.78 10.29 9.01
C HIS A 196 5.68 9.45 8.09
N ILE A 197 5.11 8.54 7.31
CA ILE A 197 5.84 7.64 6.40
C ILE A 197 5.95 8.28 5.01
N VAL A 198 4.82 8.69 4.43
CA VAL A 198 4.79 9.41 3.14
C VAL A 198 4.70 10.90 3.43
N GLY A 199 5.85 11.57 3.43
CA GLY A 199 5.96 12.98 3.79
C GLY A 199 5.17 13.92 2.88
N PRO A 200 4.89 15.15 3.33
CA PRO A 200 4.08 16.13 2.60
C PRO A 200 4.61 16.42 1.19
N GLN A 201 5.93 16.43 1.01
CA GLN A 201 6.54 16.69 -0.30
C GLN A 201 6.31 15.52 -1.28
N ALA A 202 6.37 14.26 -0.81
CA ALA A 202 6.08 13.09 -1.64
C ALA A 202 4.60 13.07 -2.07
N ARG A 203 3.68 13.42 -1.15
CA ARG A 203 2.23 13.56 -1.46
C ARG A 203 1.98 14.68 -2.47
N ALA A 204 2.64 15.83 -2.33
CA ALA A 204 2.53 16.92 -3.28
C ALA A 204 3.02 16.52 -4.69
N LEU A 205 4.12 15.76 -4.77
CA LEU A 205 4.62 15.22 -6.03
C LEU A 205 3.64 14.23 -6.69
N LEU A 206 2.95 13.41 -5.88
CA LEU A 206 1.92 12.51 -6.39
C LEU A 206 0.76 13.29 -7.02
N ARG A 207 0.24 14.32 -6.32
CA ARG A 207 -0.83 15.18 -6.87
C ARG A 207 -0.41 15.92 -8.14
N GLN A 208 0.85 16.35 -8.22
CA GLN A 208 1.40 16.97 -9.43
C GLN A 208 1.48 15.98 -10.60
N ALA A 209 1.81 14.72 -10.33
CA ALA A 209 1.85 13.66 -11.35
C ALA A 209 0.45 13.21 -11.82
N LEU A 210 -0.58 13.42 -10.99
CA LEU A 210 -1.96 13.01 -11.24
C LEU A 210 -2.94 14.19 -11.06
N PRO A 211 -2.87 15.24 -11.87
CA PRO A 211 -3.65 16.46 -11.68
C PRO A 211 -5.16 16.27 -11.89
N GLN A 212 -5.57 15.17 -12.49
CA GLN A 212 -6.98 14.82 -12.73
C GLN A 212 -7.55 13.84 -11.69
N ALA A 213 -6.74 13.43 -10.71
CA ALA A 213 -7.20 12.51 -9.67
C ALA A 213 -8.20 13.20 -8.71
N ASP A 214 -9.22 12.44 -8.32
CA ASP A 214 -10.03 12.80 -7.17
C ASP A 214 -9.18 12.65 -5.90
N VAL A 215 -9.29 13.58 -4.95
CA VAL A 215 -8.48 13.57 -3.72
C VAL A 215 -9.39 13.62 -2.49
N VAL A 216 -9.16 12.68 -1.57
CA VAL A 216 -9.79 12.66 -0.25
C VAL A 216 -8.68 12.77 0.80
N SER A 217 -8.71 13.84 1.60
CA SER A 217 -7.83 13.99 2.75
C SER A 217 -8.56 13.59 4.03
N LEU A 218 -7.91 12.76 4.84
CA LEU A 218 -8.47 12.23 6.09
C LEU A 218 -7.79 12.89 7.28
N PRO A 219 -8.48 13.84 7.96
CA PRO A 219 -7.93 14.57 9.09
C PRO A 219 -7.53 13.65 10.25
N GLY A 220 -6.34 13.87 10.81
CA GLY A 220 -5.84 13.13 11.95
C GLY A 220 -5.54 11.65 11.71
N ALA A 221 -5.68 11.16 10.47
CA ALA A 221 -5.31 9.79 10.12
C ALA A 221 -3.80 9.67 9.91
N GLY A 222 -3.21 8.58 10.41
CA GLY A 222 -1.84 8.17 10.12
C GLY A 222 -1.73 7.30 8.87
N HIS A 223 -0.51 6.87 8.54
CA HIS A 223 -0.22 6.12 7.32
C HIS A 223 -1.07 4.85 7.14
N CYS A 224 -1.36 4.14 8.23
CA CYS A 224 -2.20 2.93 8.20
C CYS A 224 -3.70 3.21 8.10
N LEU A 225 -4.13 4.46 8.09
CA LEU A 225 -5.52 4.91 7.93
C LEU A 225 -6.50 4.30 8.96
N LEU A 226 -6.04 4.04 10.19
CA LEU A 226 -6.80 3.31 11.21
C LEU A 226 -8.00 4.08 11.78
N ARG A 227 -7.86 5.39 12.03
CA ARG A 227 -8.92 6.23 12.64
C ARG A 227 -10.07 6.55 11.73
N SER A 228 -9.86 6.48 10.45
CA SER A 228 -10.79 7.02 9.49
C SER A 228 -11.66 5.92 8.91
N PRO A 229 -12.93 6.19 8.69
CA PRO A 229 -13.77 5.30 7.91
C PRO A 229 -13.35 5.36 6.43
N VAL A 230 -12.09 5.03 6.14
CA VAL A 230 -11.49 5.11 4.80
C VAL A 230 -12.28 4.34 3.75
N MET A 231 -12.94 3.25 4.15
CA MET A 231 -13.75 2.45 3.24
C MET A 231 -14.96 3.21 2.70
N ALA A 232 -15.63 4.04 3.50
CA ALA A 232 -16.85 4.72 3.08
C ALA A 232 -16.62 5.62 1.83
N PRO A 233 -15.69 6.60 1.84
CA PRO A 233 -15.47 7.44 0.66
C PRO A 233 -14.92 6.66 -0.54
N VAL A 234 -14.13 5.59 -0.32
CA VAL A 234 -13.66 4.74 -1.42
C VAL A 234 -14.79 3.95 -2.05
N LEU A 235 -15.67 3.34 -1.25
CA LEU A 235 -16.84 2.61 -1.76
C LEU A 235 -17.80 3.52 -2.50
N GLU A 236 -18.07 4.72 -1.97
CA GLU A 236 -18.90 5.73 -2.65
C GLU A 236 -18.31 6.10 -4.01
N TRP A 237 -17.00 6.36 -4.06
CA TRP A 237 -16.30 6.67 -5.30
C TRP A 237 -16.36 5.51 -6.31
N LEU A 238 -16.13 4.26 -5.85
CA LEU A 238 -16.19 3.07 -6.69
C LEU A 238 -17.60 2.81 -7.23
N GLN A 239 -18.63 3.05 -6.44
CA GLN A 239 -20.02 2.95 -6.88
C GLN A 239 -20.34 4.02 -7.95
N GLY A 240 -19.79 5.22 -7.80
CA GLY A 240 -19.90 6.29 -8.80
C GLY A 240 -19.24 5.98 -10.14
N LEU A 241 -18.34 5.01 -10.24
CA LEU A 241 -17.76 4.58 -11.51
C LEU A 241 -18.78 3.95 -12.46
N GLY A 242 -19.89 3.43 -11.97
CA GLY A 242 -20.94 2.80 -12.76
C GLY A 242 -21.93 3.77 -13.40
N ALA A 243 -21.92 5.05 -13.02
CA ALA A 243 -22.89 6.06 -13.45
C ALA A 243 -22.40 6.93 -14.65
N ALA A 244 -21.22 6.66 -15.19
CA ALA A 244 -20.61 7.39 -16.31
C ALA A 244 -20.55 6.54 -17.58
#